data_0e1c5b939027c68536729e9e9a1f0af1
#
_entry.id   0e1c5b939027c68536729e9e9a1f0af1
#
_cell.length_a   1.000
_cell.length_b   1.000
_cell.length_c   1.000
_cell.angle_alpha   90.00
_cell.angle_beta   90.00
_cell.angle_gamma   90.00
#
_symmetry.space_group_name_H-M   'P 1'
#
loop_
_entity.id
_entity.type
_entity.pdbx_description
1 polymer ?
#
loop_
_entity_poly.entity_id
_entity_poly.type
_entity_poly.pdbx_seq_one_letter_code
_entity_poly.pdbx_strand_id
1 'polypeptide(L)'
;MDDNIESRIKQLRGGLKLAFGELSKARKKVGICKIQYVAEHVLNVQDSRGKTVVFAHHIAVVEGLMRTFGKEKLNPVQYSGGNTSQQKQASVDSFQYDPDCRVIVLNIEAGGVGITLTGTEEAGFCTSVVFAELDWRPAFMDQAERRVARLGADDKASHVIVHHVVLDGSLDALMSNKLIYKQKVIDQAINIDPL
;
A
#
# COMPACT_ATOMS: atom_id res chain seq x y z
N MET A 1 -14.84 -45.02 7.66
CA MET A 1 -15.00 -43.87 8.61
C MET A 1 -14.32 -42.59 8.08
N ASP A 2 -13.26 -42.72 7.29
CA ASP A 2 -12.46 -41.60 6.74
C ASP A 2 -13.13 -40.84 5.59
N ASP A 3 -13.88 -41.48 4.70
CA ASP A 3 -14.52 -40.84 3.53
C ASP A 3 -15.48 -39.71 3.89
N ASN A 4 -16.13 -39.77 5.05
CA ASN A 4 -17.07 -38.76 5.51
C ASN A 4 -16.32 -37.50 6.00
N ILE A 5 -15.14 -37.66 6.61
CA ILE A 5 -14.32 -36.55 7.10
C ILE A 5 -13.68 -35.80 5.94
N GLU A 6 -13.11 -36.52 4.96
CA GLU A 6 -12.53 -35.93 3.76
C GLU A 6 -13.56 -35.16 2.94
N SER A 7 -14.75 -35.73 2.75
CA SER A 7 -15.86 -35.06 2.07
C SER A 7 -16.27 -33.75 2.76
N ARG A 8 -16.38 -33.75 4.11
CA ARG A 8 -16.68 -32.56 4.90
C ARG A 8 -15.58 -31.50 4.83
N ILE A 9 -14.33 -31.90 4.88
CA ILE A 9 -13.17 -30.99 4.70
C ILE A 9 -13.19 -30.36 3.33
N LYS A 10 -13.47 -31.13 2.27
CA LYS A 10 -13.58 -30.61 0.89
C LYS A 10 -14.73 -29.61 0.75
N GLN A 11 -15.87 -29.88 1.36
CA GLN A 11 -17.02 -28.99 1.34
C GLN A 11 -16.75 -27.68 2.10
N LEU A 12 -16.12 -27.76 3.29
CA LEU A 12 -15.69 -26.58 4.07
C LEU A 12 -14.66 -25.73 3.29
N ARG A 13 -13.65 -26.36 2.68
CA ARG A 13 -12.67 -25.67 1.82
C ARG A 13 -13.34 -24.98 0.63
N GLY A 14 -14.34 -25.61 0.00
CA GLY A 14 -15.12 -25.03 -1.08
C GLY A 14 -15.89 -23.79 -0.63
N GLY A 15 -16.58 -23.85 0.50
CA GLY A 15 -17.31 -22.72 1.09
C GLY A 15 -16.40 -21.56 1.46
N LEU A 16 -15.25 -21.85 2.07
CA LEU A 16 -14.23 -20.83 2.40
C LEU A 16 -13.70 -20.15 1.13
N LYS A 17 -13.38 -20.91 0.09
CA LYS A 17 -12.88 -20.34 -1.18
C LYS A 17 -13.89 -19.41 -1.84
N LEU A 18 -15.18 -19.75 -1.80
CA LEU A 18 -16.25 -18.87 -2.30
C LEU A 18 -16.36 -17.59 -1.47
N ALA A 19 -16.36 -17.70 -0.12
CA ALA A 19 -16.42 -16.55 0.76
C ALA A 19 -15.22 -15.60 0.56
N PHE A 20 -14.01 -16.12 0.44
CA PHE A 20 -12.83 -15.33 0.13
C PHE A 20 -12.90 -14.66 -1.25
N GLY A 21 -13.48 -15.32 -2.25
CA GLY A 21 -13.71 -14.76 -3.57
C GLY A 21 -14.67 -13.55 -3.54
N GLU A 22 -15.78 -13.66 -2.81
CA GLU A 22 -16.73 -12.54 -2.65
C GLU A 22 -16.13 -11.38 -1.84
N LEU A 23 -15.36 -11.70 -0.79
CA LEU A 23 -14.64 -10.69 -0.01
C LEU A 23 -13.64 -9.91 -0.88
N SER A 24 -12.88 -10.60 -1.72
CA SER A 24 -11.94 -9.97 -2.66
C SER A 24 -12.66 -9.07 -3.68
N LYS A 25 -13.79 -9.51 -4.21
CA LYS A 25 -14.63 -8.69 -5.11
C LYS A 25 -15.15 -7.43 -4.41
N ALA A 26 -15.62 -7.57 -3.17
CA ALA A 26 -16.11 -6.44 -2.38
C ALA A 26 -14.98 -5.43 -2.12
N ARG A 27 -13.79 -5.88 -1.70
CA ARG A 27 -12.60 -5.04 -1.52
C ARG A 27 -12.23 -4.29 -2.80
N LYS A 28 -12.19 -5.00 -3.94
CA LYS A 28 -11.91 -4.39 -5.24
C LYS A 28 -12.90 -3.27 -5.57
N LYS A 29 -14.20 -3.47 -5.32
CA LYS A 29 -15.23 -2.44 -5.55
C LYS A 29 -14.97 -1.22 -4.66
N VAL A 30 -14.72 -1.41 -3.36
CA VAL A 30 -14.40 -0.33 -2.42
C VAL A 30 -13.16 0.42 -2.90
N GLY A 31 -12.07 -0.27 -3.28
CA GLY A 31 -10.86 0.34 -3.80
C GLY A 31 -11.12 1.20 -5.04
N ILE A 32 -11.91 0.70 -6.00
CA ILE A 32 -12.28 1.46 -7.22
C ILE A 32 -13.10 2.71 -6.87
N CYS A 33 -14.07 2.61 -5.97
CA CYS A 33 -14.89 3.75 -5.54
C CYS A 33 -14.06 4.86 -4.87
N LYS A 34 -12.95 4.50 -4.22
CA LYS A 34 -12.08 5.45 -3.53
C LYS A 34 -11.07 6.16 -4.43
N ILE A 35 -10.86 5.74 -5.69
CA ILE A 35 -9.79 6.26 -6.55
C ILE A 35 -9.77 7.80 -6.58
N GLN A 36 -10.93 8.43 -6.77
CA GLN A 36 -11.01 9.89 -6.84
C GLN A 36 -10.65 10.56 -5.51
N TYR A 37 -11.17 10.03 -4.40
CA TYR A 37 -10.88 10.55 -3.05
C TYR A 37 -9.40 10.37 -2.67
N VAL A 38 -8.80 9.23 -3.05
CA VAL A 38 -7.36 9.00 -2.85
C VAL A 38 -6.55 10.02 -3.65
N ALA A 39 -6.93 10.28 -4.90
CA ALA A 39 -6.24 11.24 -5.74
C ALA A 39 -6.34 12.67 -5.18
N GLU A 40 -7.51 13.12 -4.76
CA GLU A 40 -7.71 14.40 -4.09
C GLU A 40 -6.89 14.49 -2.79
N HIS A 41 -6.88 13.41 -2.01
CA HIS A 41 -6.08 13.37 -0.78
C HIS A 41 -4.59 13.51 -1.06
N VAL A 42 -4.06 12.79 -2.06
CA VAL A 42 -2.66 12.90 -2.48
C VAL A 42 -2.31 14.34 -2.91
N LEU A 43 -3.17 14.98 -3.70
CA LEU A 43 -2.98 16.37 -4.11
C LEU A 43 -2.96 17.34 -2.91
N ASN A 44 -3.81 17.08 -1.90
CA ASN A 44 -3.92 17.92 -0.71
C ASN A 44 -2.73 17.78 0.26
N VAL A 45 -2.15 16.59 0.37
CA VAL A 45 -1.03 16.34 1.29
C VAL A 45 0.33 16.54 0.64
N GLN A 46 0.36 16.68 -0.68
CA GLN A 46 1.58 16.85 -1.43
C GLN A 46 2.13 18.26 -1.29
N ASP A 47 3.30 18.37 -0.72
CA ASP A 47 4.07 19.60 -0.61
C ASP A 47 4.56 20.08 -1.99
N SER A 48 4.96 21.35 -2.12
CA SER A 48 5.42 21.94 -3.39
C SER A 48 6.57 21.19 -4.06
N ARG A 49 7.41 20.50 -3.28
CA ARG A 49 8.51 19.64 -3.73
C ARG A 49 8.44 18.20 -3.22
N GLY A 50 7.46 17.87 -2.40
CA GLY A 50 7.32 16.55 -1.81
C GLY A 50 6.88 15.50 -2.83
N LYS A 51 7.36 14.27 -2.64
CA LYS A 51 6.95 13.08 -3.39
C LYS A 51 6.05 12.20 -2.53
N THR A 52 5.17 11.45 -3.18
CA THR A 52 4.21 10.59 -2.49
C THR A 52 4.30 9.15 -3.01
N VAL A 53 4.40 8.21 -2.08
CA VAL A 53 4.28 6.77 -2.37
C VAL A 53 2.84 6.34 -2.11
N VAL A 54 2.20 5.73 -3.09
CA VAL A 54 0.82 5.26 -2.98
C VAL A 54 0.78 3.74 -3.10
N PHE A 55 0.26 3.07 -2.07
CA PHE A 55 0.09 1.62 -2.06
C PHE A 55 -1.36 1.22 -2.36
N ALA A 56 -1.52 0.27 -3.28
CA ALA A 56 -2.81 -0.36 -3.57
C ALA A 56 -2.65 -1.88 -3.71
N HIS A 57 -3.74 -2.63 -3.52
CA HIS A 57 -3.72 -4.08 -3.59
C HIS A 57 -4.18 -4.59 -4.96
N HIS A 58 -5.28 -4.08 -5.49
CA HIS A 58 -5.85 -4.53 -6.76
C HIS A 58 -5.27 -3.77 -7.96
N ILE A 59 -4.87 -4.50 -9.00
CA ILE A 59 -4.33 -3.90 -10.25
C ILE A 59 -5.28 -2.86 -10.85
N ALA A 60 -6.59 -3.10 -10.83
CA ALA A 60 -7.56 -2.13 -11.35
C ALA A 60 -7.56 -0.80 -10.59
N VAL A 61 -7.23 -0.82 -9.29
CA VAL A 61 -7.06 0.40 -8.47
C VAL A 61 -5.77 1.09 -8.84
N VAL A 62 -4.65 0.36 -8.95
CA VAL A 62 -3.36 0.88 -9.42
C VAL A 62 -3.52 1.60 -10.77
N GLU A 63 -4.11 0.93 -11.76
CA GLU A 63 -4.35 1.52 -13.09
C GLU A 63 -5.27 2.74 -13.06
N GLY A 64 -6.30 2.70 -12.18
CA GLY A 64 -7.20 3.82 -11.98
C GLY A 64 -6.47 5.04 -11.41
N LEU A 65 -5.66 4.85 -10.39
CA LEU A 65 -4.83 5.90 -9.78
C LEU A 65 -3.82 6.46 -10.80
N MET A 66 -3.13 5.59 -11.56
CA MET A 66 -2.19 6.02 -12.61
C MET A 66 -2.85 6.94 -13.63
N ARG A 67 -4.07 6.59 -14.09
CA ARG A 67 -4.83 7.44 -15.04
C ARG A 67 -5.22 8.78 -14.42
N THR A 68 -5.63 8.77 -13.14
CA THR A 68 -6.07 9.99 -12.45
C THR A 68 -4.87 10.92 -12.20
N PHE A 69 -3.78 10.41 -11.65
CA PHE A 69 -2.57 11.21 -11.42
C PHE A 69 -1.92 11.74 -12.71
N GLY A 70 -2.01 10.97 -13.82
CA GLY A 70 -1.54 11.44 -15.12
C GLY A 70 -2.31 12.65 -15.64
N LYS A 71 -3.62 12.75 -15.37
CA LYS A 71 -4.44 13.92 -15.70
C LYS A 71 -4.05 15.15 -14.86
N GLU A 72 -3.65 14.95 -13.63
CA GLU A 72 -3.19 15.99 -12.69
C GLU A 72 -1.71 16.38 -12.90
N LYS A 73 -1.06 15.90 -13.96
CA LYS A 73 0.34 16.20 -14.33
C LYS A 73 1.36 15.87 -13.23
N LEU A 74 1.10 14.84 -12.44
CA LEU A 74 2.00 14.39 -11.39
C LEU A 74 3.10 13.44 -11.91
N ASN A 75 3.13 13.17 -13.21
CA ASN A 75 4.05 12.23 -13.88
C ASN A 75 4.21 10.92 -13.09
N PRO A 76 3.10 10.20 -12.83
CA PRO A 76 3.14 9.03 -11.98
C PRO A 76 3.90 7.89 -12.65
N VAL A 77 4.64 7.12 -11.84
CA VAL A 77 5.25 5.85 -12.27
C VAL A 77 4.64 4.68 -11.51
N GLN A 78 4.65 3.49 -12.11
CA GLN A 78 4.02 2.29 -11.57
C GLN A 78 5.06 1.22 -11.26
N TYR A 79 4.91 0.59 -10.08
CA TYR A 79 5.68 -0.59 -9.69
C TYR A 79 4.71 -1.73 -9.30
N SER A 80 4.57 -2.72 -10.18
CA SER A 80 3.63 -3.83 -9.97
C SER A 80 4.21 -5.17 -10.42
N GLY A 81 3.56 -6.27 -10.06
CA GLY A 81 3.98 -7.61 -10.42
C GLY A 81 4.04 -7.87 -11.93
N GLY A 82 3.22 -7.16 -12.72
CA GLY A 82 3.19 -7.27 -14.19
C GLY A 82 4.33 -6.54 -14.89
N ASN A 83 5.09 -5.68 -14.21
CA ASN A 83 6.24 -4.99 -14.80
C ASN A 83 7.47 -5.91 -14.83
N THR A 84 8.29 -5.79 -15.89
CA THR A 84 9.60 -6.43 -15.96
C THR A 84 10.55 -5.83 -14.92
N SER A 85 11.65 -6.54 -14.60
CA SER A 85 12.66 -6.02 -13.67
C SER A 85 13.24 -4.69 -14.12
N GLN A 86 13.46 -4.52 -15.42
CA GLN A 86 13.95 -3.27 -15.99
C GLN A 86 12.95 -2.12 -15.86
N GLN A 87 11.66 -2.37 -16.12
CA GLN A 87 10.59 -1.38 -15.93
C GLN A 87 10.45 -0.98 -14.46
N LYS A 88 10.54 -1.94 -13.55
CA LYS A 88 10.52 -1.70 -12.10
C LYS A 88 11.67 -0.79 -11.67
N GLN A 89 12.89 -1.09 -12.13
CA GLN A 89 14.05 -0.27 -11.82
C GLN A 89 13.89 1.14 -12.39
N ALA A 90 13.48 1.28 -13.65
CA ALA A 90 13.20 2.59 -14.27
C ALA A 90 12.17 3.41 -13.50
N SER A 91 11.11 2.77 -12.97
CA SER A 91 10.11 3.45 -12.13
C SER A 91 10.70 3.94 -10.80
N VAL A 92 11.56 3.14 -10.18
CA VAL A 92 12.27 3.54 -8.95
C VAL A 92 13.22 4.69 -9.24
N ASP A 93 14.00 4.60 -10.31
CA ASP A 93 14.98 5.63 -10.69
C ASP A 93 14.28 6.96 -11.03
N SER A 94 13.17 6.92 -11.78
CA SER A 94 12.36 8.10 -12.06
C SER A 94 11.83 8.72 -10.76
N PHE A 95 11.28 7.90 -9.86
CA PHE A 95 10.79 8.43 -8.58
C PHE A 95 11.92 9.02 -7.73
N GLN A 96 13.11 8.41 -7.72
CA GLN A 96 14.24 8.87 -6.92
C GLN A 96 14.88 10.15 -7.47
N TYR A 97 15.07 10.25 -8.79
CA TYR A 97 15.97 11.23 -9.40
C TYR A 97 15.31 12.25 -10.33
N ASP A 98 14.05 12.00 -10.77
CA ASP A 98 13.32 12.94 -11.62
C ASP A 98 12.45 13.88 -10.76
N PRO A 99 12.71 15.21 -10.71
CA PRO A 99 11.92 16.17 -9.94
C PRO A 99 10.48 16.28 -10.42
N ASP A 100 10.19 15.96 -11.67
CA ASP A 100 8.84 16.01 -12.23
C ASP A 100 8.02 14.75 -11.89
N CYS A 101 8.67 13.64 -11.53
CA CYS A 101 8.01 12.42 -11.07
C CYS A 101 7.61 12.56 -9.60
N ARG A 102 6.35 12.96 -9.35
CA ARG A 102 5.84 13.32 -8.03
C ARG A 102 5.18 12.14 -7.28
N VAL A 103 4.78 11.11 -7.98
CA VAL A 103 4.02 9.97 -7.40
C VAL A 103 4.52 8.64 -7.96
N ILE A 104 4.72 7.68 -7.08
CA ILE A 104 4.87 6.27 -7.46
C ILE A 104 3.71 5.46 -6.90
N VAL A 105 3.07 4.66 -7.74
CA VAL A 105 1.98 3.76 -7.33
C VAL A 105 2.49 2.33 -7.31
N LEU A 106 2.45 1.70 -6.13
CA LEU A 106 2.93 0.33 -5.92
C LEU A 106 1.78 -0.63 -5.60
N ASN A 107 1.90 -1.84 -6.13
CA ASN A 107 1.13 -2.94 -5.56
C ASN A 107 1.78 -3.36 -4.22
N ILE A 108 0.99 -3.47 -3.15
CA ILE A 108 1.48 -3.79 -1.79
C ILE A 108 2.33 -5.07 -1.79
N GLU A 109 1.93 -6.09 -2.54
CA GLU A 109 2.68 -7.36 -2.60
C GLU A 109 4.01 -7.23 -3.35
N ALA A 110 4.07 -6.36 -4.35
CA ALA A 110 5.29 -6.11 -5.12
C ALA A 110 6.27 -5.18 -4.37
N GLY A 111 5.76 -4.30 -3.50
CA GLY A 111 6.55 -3.37 -2.68
C GLY A 111 7.36 -4.05 -1.56
N GLY A 112 7.15 -5.35 -1.31
CA GLY A 112 7.92 -6.15 -0.32
C GLY A 112 9.39 -6.41 -0.70
N VAL A 113 9.81 -6.08 -1.93
CA VAL A 113 11.17 -6.33 -2.42
C VAL A 113 12.05 -5.10 -2.19
N GLY A 114 13.14 -5.24 -1.50
CA GLY A 114 14.31 -4.38 -1.16
C GLY A 114 14.55 -3.03 -1.86
N ILE A 115 13.49 -2.29 -2.23
CA ILE A 115 13.59 -0.98 -2.88
C ILE A 115 13.65 0.16 -1.87
N THR A 116 14.29 1.27 -2.24
CA THR A 116 14.32 2.51 -1.46
C THR A 116 13.53 3.58 -2.20
N LEU A 117 12.67 4.31 -1.49
CA LEU A 117 11.75 5.31 -2.05
C LEU A 117 11.80 6.62 -1.24
N THR A 118 12.99 7.08 -0.94
CA THR A 118 13.20 8.31 -0.13
C THR A 118 13.20 9.59 -0.96
N GLY A 119 13.45 9.49 -2.27
CA GLY A 119 13.78 10.65 -3.09
C GLY A 119 15.18 11.17 -2.78
N THR A 120 15.51 12.35 -3.31
CA THR A 120 16.80 13.04 -3.12
C THR A 120 16.58 14.54 -2.87
N GLU A 121 17.61 15.24 -2.41
CA GLU A 121 17.55 16.70 -2.21
C GLU A 121 17.26 17.45 -3.51
N GLU A 122 17.85 17.02 -4.62
CA GLU A 122 17.67 17.66 -5.93
C GLU A 122 16.29 17.37 -6.54
N ALA A 123 15.82 16.12 -6.43
CA ALA A 123 14.55 15.68 -7.03
C ALA A 123 13.34 15.81 -6.10
N GLY A 124 13.56 16.15 -4.83
CA GLY A 124 12.54 16.20 -3.77
C GLY A 124 12.48 14.90 -2.97
N PHE A 125 12.31 15.04 -1.65
CA PHE A 125 12.15 13.91 -0.74
C PHE A 125 10.71 13.37 -0.74
N CYS A 126 10.56 12.09 -0.43
CA CYS A 126 9.27 11.51 -0.13
C CYS A 126 8.81 11.97 1.25
N THR A 127 7.67 12.66 1.31
CA THR A 127 7.10 13.22 2.54
C THR A 127 5.83 12.50 2.97
N SER A 128 5.23 11.70 2.08
CA SER A 128 3.94 11.05 2.33
C SER A 128 3.88 9.64 1.79
N VAL A 129 3.31 8.74 2.58
CA VAL A 129 2.88 7.40 2.18
C VAL A 129 1.36 7.33 2.28
N VAL A 130 0.69 6.94 1.22
CA VAL A 130 -0.76 6.81 1.18
C VAL A 130 -1.15 5.37 0.87
N PHE A 131 -1.85 4.72 1.80
CA PHE A 131 -2.49 3.44 1.55
C PHE A 131 -3.90 3.66 0.98
N ALA A 132 -4.01 3.51 -0.34
CA ALA A 132 -5.29 3.54 -1.05
C ALA A 132 -6.16 2.30 -0.72
N GLU A 133 -5.50 1.17 -0.47
CA GLU A 133 -6.09 -0.07 0.02
C GLU A 133 -5.22 -0.65 1.13
N LEU A 134 -5.84 -1.31 2.11
CA LEU A 134 -5.15 -1.94 3.24
C LEU A 134 -4.85 -3.41 2.95
N ASP A 135 -3.83 -3.96 3.59
CA ASP A 135 -3.59 -5.40 3.68
C ASP A 135 -4.01 -5.94 5.07
N TRP A 136 -4.43 -7.20 5.14
CA TRP A 136 -4.79 -7.87 6.40
C TRP A 136 -3.60 -8.19 7.31
N ARG A 137 -2.39 -8.05 6.78
CA ARG A 137 -1.13 -8.40 7.43
C ARG A 137 -0.42 -7.12 7.88
N PRO A 138 -0.41 -6.79 9.19
CA PRO A 138 0.27 -5.58 9.68
C PRO A 138 1.74 -5.53 9.28
N ALA A 139 2.43 -6.67 9.29
CA ALA A 139 3.85 -6.75 8.92
C ALA A 139 4.13 -6.30 7.46
N PHE A 140 3.18 -6.50 6.53
CA PHE A 140 3.31 -6.01 5.16
C PHE A 140 3.15 -4.50 5.07
N MET A 141 2.25 -3.93 5.89
CA MET A 141 2.05 -2.49 5.99
C MET A 141 3.30 -1.83 6.57
N ASP A 142 3.78 -2.32 7.72
CA ASP A 142 5.01 -1.85 8.36
C ASP A 142 6.24 -1.98 7.43
N GLN A 143 6.37 -3.08 6.72
CA GLN A 143 7.44 -3.27 5.75
C GLN A 143 7.35 -2.25 4.60
N ALA A 144 6.16 -1.95 4.10
CA ALA A 144 5.94 -0.96 3.05
C ALA A 144 6.32 0.46 3.55
N GLU A 145 5.94 0.82 4.77
CA GLU A 145 6.29 2.09 5.42
C GLU A 145 7.82 2.24 5.56
N ARG A 146 8.52 1.21 6.02
CA ARG A 146 9.98 1.20 6.18
C ARG A 146 10.77 1.36 4.87
N ARG A 147 10.15 1.21 3.70
CA ARG A 147 10.77 1.48 2.39
C ARG A 147 10.95 2.97 2.13
N VAL A 148 10.13 3.77 2.76
CA VAL A 148 10.11 5.23 2.63
C VAL A 148 10.80 5.89 3.82
N ALA A 149 10.42 5.48 5.03
CA ALA A 149 11.01 5.97 6.28
C ALA A 149 12.27 5.15 6.63
N ARG A 150 13.43 5.45 6.05
CA ARG A 150 14.70 4.88 6.51
C ARG A 150 15.18 5.61 7.75
N LEU A 151 15.30 4.88 8.86
CA LEU A 151 16.05 5.31 10.04
C LEU A 151 17.51 5.57 9.62
N GLY A 152 17.96 6.83 9.69
CA GLY A 152 19.34 7.22 9.37
C GLY A 152 19.54 7.91 8.02
N ALA A 153 18.49 8.22 7.25
CA ALA A 153 18.56 9.26 6.23
C ALA A 153 18.73 10.62 6.93
N ASP A 154 19.58 11.49 6.37
CA ASP A 154 19.87 12.81 6.91
C ASP A 154 18.64 13.50 7.52
N ASP A 155 18.82 14.26 8.60
CA ASP A 155 17.76 14.93 9.38
C ASP A 155 16.68 15.68 8.56
N LYS A 156 16.98 15.99 7.31
CA LYS A 156 16.06 16.66 6.37
C LYS A 156 14.99 15.76 5.73
N ALA A 157 15.21 14.43 5.70
CA ALA A 157 14.25 13.44 5.17
C ALA A 157 13.38 12.80 6.28
N SER A 158 13.40 13.31 7.49
CA SER A 158 13.04 12.57 8.70
C SER A 158 11.54 12.52 9.04
N HIS A 159 10.66 13.16 8.30
CA HIS A 159 9.23 13.20 8.63
C HIS A 159 8.37 12.72 7.47
N VAL A 160 8.18 11.40 7.38
CA VAL A 160 7.22 10.80 6.45
C VAL A 160 5.90 10.58 7.19
N ILE A 161 4.83 11.17 6.66
CA ILE A 161 3.48 10.98 7.19
C ILE A 161 2.81 9.82 6.46
N VAL A 162 2.27 8.87 7.24
CA VAL A 162 1.54 7.72 6.70
C VAL A 162 0.04 7.96 6.79
N HIS A 163 -0.64 7.87 5.66
CA HIS A 163 -2.08 8.08 5.53
C HIS A 163 -2.78 6.78 5.13
N HIS A 164 -3.80 6.41 5.87
CA HIS A 164 -4.68 5.31 5.53
C HIS A 164 -6.03 5.84 5.06
N VAL A 165 -6.33 5.73 3.76
CA VAL A 165 -7.60 6.19 3.19
C VAL A 165 -8.66 5.10 3.34
N VAL A 166 -9.58 5.29 4.26
CA VAL A 166 -10.63 4.35 4.65
C VAL A 166 -11.99 4.90 4.28
N LEU A 167 -12.81 4.08 3.63
CA LEU A 167 -14.21 4.41 3.38
C LEU A 167 -15.04 3.95 4.59
N ASP A 168 -15.67 4.91 5.26
CA ASP A 168 -16.51 4.61 6.42
C ASP A 168 -17.70 3.71 6.05
N GLY A 169 -18.14 2.89 7.02
CA GLY A 169 -19.20 1.92 6.82
C GLY A 169 -18.88 0.78 5.85
N SER A 170 -17.65 0.68 5.37
CA SER A 170 -17.21 -0.35 4.42
C SER A 170 -16.34 -1.43 5.05
N LEU A 171 -15.94 -2.39 4.22
CA LEU A 171 -14.98 -3.42 4.59
C LEU A 171 -13.62 -2.84 5.01
N ASP A 172 -13.20 -1.70 4.45
CA ASP A 172 -11.96 -1.02 4.85
C ASP A 172 -11.99 -0.58 6.31
N ALA A 173 -13.13 -0.08 6.80
CA ALA A 173 -13.27 0.31 8.20
C ALA A 173 -13.10 -0.90 9.14
N LEU A 174 -13.65 -2.06 8.77
CA LEU A 174 -13.45 -3.30 9.50
C LEU A 174 -11.98 -3.76 9.47
N MET A 175 -11.33 -3.64 8.31
CA MET A 175 -9.91 -3.98 8.15
C MET A 175 -9.03 -3.06 9.01
N SER A 176 -9.25 -1.76 8.96
CA SER A 176 -8.51 -0.77 9.75
C SER A 176 -8.59 -1.07 11.24
N ASN A 177 -9.79 -1.31 11.77
CA ASN A 177 -9.99 -1.67 13.18
C ASN A 177 -9.25 -2.97 13.56
N LYS A 178 -9.26 -3.98 12.69
CA LYS A 178 -8.55 -5.23 12.91
C LYS A 178 -7.02 -5.07 12.85
N LEU A 179 -6.51 -4.22 11.96
CA LEU A 179 -5.08 -3.90 11.89
C LEU A 179 -4.61 -3.20 13.16
N ILE A 180 -5.34 -2.19 13.63
CA ILE A 180 -5.03 -1.49 14.89
C ILE A 180 -5.02 -2.48 16.07
N TYR A 181 -5.99 -3.37 16.15
CA TYR A 181 -6.04 -4.38 17.21
C TYR A 181 -4.84 -5.34 17.13
N LYS A 182 -4.52 -5.87 15.95
CA LYS A 182 -3.36 -6.76 15.75
C LYS A 182 -2.05 -6.07 16.11
N GLN A 183 -1.88 -4.80 15.71
CA GLN A 183 -0.68 -4.04 16.03
C GLN A 183 -0.52 -3.87 17.54
N LYS A 184 -1.59 -3.51 18.26
CA LYS A 184 -1.57 -3.42 19.72
C LYS A 184 -1.15 -4.74 20.40
N VAL A 185 -1.63 -5.87 19.90
CA VAL A 185 -1.24 -7.20 20.43
C VAL A 185 0.25 -7.48 20.18
N ILE A 186 0.76 -7.14 19.00
CA ILE A 186 2.18 -7.28 18.66
C ILE A 186 3.04 -6.39 19.56
N ASP A 187 2.68 -5.12 19.71
CA ASP A 187 3.40 -4.16 20.53
C ASP A 187 3.44 -4.60 22.01
N GLN A 188 2.34 -5.13 22.52
CA GLN A 188 2.29 -5.70 23.88
C GLN A 188 3.19 -6.92 24.04
N ALA A 189 3.23 -7.81 23.01
CA ALA A 189 4.06 -9.00 23.06
C ALA A 189 5.57 -8.69 22.96
N ILE A 190 5.96 -7.63 22.26
CA ILE A 190 7.36 -7.20 22.13
C ILE A 190 7.83 -6.45 23.39
N ASN A 191 6.94 -5.69 24.03
CA ASN A 191 7.23 -4.89 25.23
C ASN A 191 7.09 -5.69 26.55
N ILE A 192 6.87 -7.00 26.49
CA ILE A 192 6.99 -7.85 27.68
C ILE A 192 8.49 -8.07 27.90
N ASP A 193 9.07 -7.29 28.83
CA ASP A 193 10.43 -7.52 29.33
C ASP A 193 10.58 -8.99 29.75
N PRO A 194 11.63 -9.69 29.30
CA PRO A 194 11.91 -11.01 29.82
C PRO A 194 12.30 -10.85 31.30
N LEU A 195 11.50 -11.45 32.17
CA LEU A 195 11.78 -11.62 33.61
C LEU A 195 13.09 -12.36 33.83
#